data_1111ee987ac7008820cefa3410d38f0a
#
_entry.id   1111ee987ac7008820cefa3410d38f0a
#
_cell.length_a   1.000
_cell.length_b   1.000
_cell.length_c   1.000
_cell.angle_alpha   90.00
_cell.angle_beta   90.00
_cell.angle_gamma   90.00
#
_symmetry.space_group_name_H-M   'P 1'
#
loop_
_entity.id
_entity.type
_entity.pdbx_description
1 polymer ?
#
loop_
_entity_poly.entity_id
_entity_poly.type
_entity_poly.pdbx_seq_one_letter_code
_entity_poly.pdbx_strand_id
1 'polypeptide(L)'
;MAERDYGTEIDALRNDINEIKELLKGSNDKSRPDSKIFDKMKDMSTDKHLNSLMDRIQNECEADGSIGKVVYLGVFASGGRQSNWISELKADDLLKLIENRTAEKVLACIGSSDKLNILLALLKKTMTVAQLVSECGFNSTGQVYHHLNTLIAADLVQEDLEYCGKGYYIVIPYRVQGIVMLLSGINDMLDTRYSSGSWNESK
;
A
#
# COMPACT_ATOMS: atom_id res chain seq x y z
N MET A 1 11.52 33.82 -50.32
CA MET A 1 11.38 33.14 -49.05
C MET A 1 10.83 34.18 -48.07
N ALA A 2 9.62 33.97 -47.57
CA ALA A 2 9.05 34.89 -46.59
C ALA A 2 9.81 34.69 -45.27
N GLU A 3 10.37 35.77 -44.75
CA GLU A 3 11.06 35.77 -43.47
C GLU A 3 10.03 35.51 -42.37
N ARG A 4 10.27 34.50 -41.58
CA ARG A 4 9.35 34.06 -40.52
C ARG A 4 9.46 35.04 -39.36
N ASP A 5 8.35 35.71 -39.06
CA ASP A 5 8.31 36.71 -37.94
C ASP A 5 8.10 36.01 -36.62
N TYR A 6 9.23 35.64 -35.98
CA TYR A 6 9.23 35.02 -34.67
C TYR A 6 8.71 35.94 -33.57
N GLY A 7 8.73 37.28 -33.77
CA GLY A 7 8.21 38.21 -32.76
C GLY A 7 6.70 38.09 -32.62
N THR A 8 5.96 38.04 -33.70
CA THR A 8 4.50 37.87 -33.72
C THR A 8 4.10 36.48 -33.24
N GLU A 9 4.88 35.43 -33.55
CA GLU A 9 4.63 34.07 -33.04
C GLU A 9 4.80 33.97 -31.52
N ILE A 10 5.83 34.61 -30.94
CA ILE A 10 6.07 34.64 -29.50
C ILE A 10 4.98 35.42 -28.76
N ASP A 11 4.52 36.53 -29.30
CA ASP A 11 3.47 37.34 -28.69
C ASP A 11 2.10 36.60 -28.74
N ALA A 12 1.81 35.86 -29.80
CA ALA A 12 0.65 34.98 -29.89
C ALA A 12 0.69 33.88 -28.82
N LEU A 13 1.84 33.18 -28.67
CA LEU A 13 2.02 32.15 -27.63
C LEU A 13 1.90 32.71 -26.20
N ARG A 14 2.36 33.92 -25.96
CA ARG A 14 2.19 34.58 -24.65
C ARG A 14 0.72 34.85 -24.34
N ASN A 15 -0.05 35.27 -25.33
CA ASN A 15 -1.48 35.52 -25.20
C ASN A 15 -2.21 34.19 -24.91
N ASP A 16 -1.91 33.12 -25.66
CA ASP A 16 -2.49 31.79 -25.45
C ASP A 16 -2.18 31.26 -24.04
N ILE A 17 -0.94 31.41 -23.58
CA ILE A 17 -0.54 31.04 -22.20
C ILE A 17 -1.30 31.84 -21.16
N ASN A 18 -1.52 33.13 -21.38
CA ASN A 18 -2.27 33.96 -20.45
C ASN A 18 -3.76 33.58 -20.45
N GLU A 19 -4.34 33.29 -21.62
CA GLU A 19 -5.72 32.80 -21.72
C GLU A 19 -5.90 31.45 -21.00
N ILE A 20 -4.98 30.51 -21.18
CA ILE A 20 -4.96 29.24 -20.46
C ILE A 20 -4.85 29.48 -18.95
N LYS A 21 -4.00 30.40 -18.49
CA LYS A 21 -3.89 30.74 -17.07
C LYS A 21 -5.18 31.32 -16.50
N GLU A 22 -5.88 32.18 -17.24
CA GLU A 22 -7.16 32.74 -16.78
C GLU A 22 -8.27 31.67 -16.78
N LEU A 23 -8.29 30.79 -17.77
CA LEU A 23 -9.21 29.63 -17.80
C LEU A 23 -8.96 28.68 -16.62
N LEU A 24 -7.69 28.42 -16.27
CA LEU A 24 -7.33 27.61 -15.12
C LEU A 24 -7.67 28.30 -13.79
N LYS A 25 -7.54 29.61 -13.69
CA LYS A 25 -8.02 30.37 -12.53
C LYS A 25 -9.55 30.34 -12.42
N GLY A 26 -10.27 30.51 -13.52
CA GLY A 26 -11.72 30.47 -13.56
C GLY A 26 -12.31 29.07 -13.30
N SER A 27 -11.58 28.01 -13.61
CA SER A 27 -12.00 26.63 -13.29
C SER A 27 -11.72 26.24 -11.84
N ASN A 28 -10.80 26.93 -11.16
CA ASN A 28 -10.55 26.77 -9.72
C ASN A 28 -11.56 27.51 -8.83
N ASP A 29 -12.38 28.41 -9.39
CA ASP A 29 -13.32 29.23 -8.61
C ASP A 29 -14.77 28.67 -8.61
N LYS A 30 -14.95 27.40 -9.00
CA LYS A 30 -16.22 26.70 -8.73
C LYS A 30 -16.21 26.15 -7.33
N SER A 31 -16.59 27.00 -6.37
CA SER A 31 -17.22 26.67 -5.09
C SER A 31 -16.76 25.33 -4.48
N ARG A 32 -15.49 25.29 -4.04
CA ARG A 32 -15.17 24.44 -2.89
C ARG A 32 -15.76 25.17 -1.66
N PRO A 33 -16.60 24.53 -0.87
CA PRO A 33 -16.88 25.06 0.45
C PRO A 33 -15.53 25.22 1.16
N ASP A 34 -15.33 26.31 1.91
CA ASP A 34 -14.16 26.61 2.76
C ASP A 34 -13.93 25.57 3.89
N SER A 35 -14.45 24.38 3.79
CA SER A 35 -14.17 23.30 4.71
C SER A 35 -12.88 22.61 4.29
N LYS A 36 -11.78 22.93 4.99
CA LYS A 36 -10.59 22.10 4.96
C LYS A 36 -10.99 20.66 5.26
N ILE A 37 -10.54 19.72 4.43
CA ILE A 37 -10.81 18.29 4.64
C ILE A 37 -10.13 17.84 5.94
N PHE A 38 -8.96 18.43 6.25
CA PHE A 38 -8.17 18.10 7.42
C PHE A 38 -7.98 19.32 8.30
N ASP A 39 -8.30 19.18 9.59
CA ASP A 39 -7.84 20.13 10.60
C ASP A 39 -6.32 20.01 10.76
N LYS A 40 -5.66 21.14 11.02
CA LYS A 40 -4.22 21.14 11.28
C LYS A 40 -3.95 20.30 12.53
N MET A 41 -3.45 19.10 12.34
CA MET A 41 -3.06 18.25 13.46
C MET A 41 -1.84 18.84 14.15
N LYS A 42 -1.79 18.74 15.49
CA LYS A 42 -0.58 19.02 16.24
C LYS A 42 0.52 18.04 15.85
N ASP A 43 1.77 18.44 16.04
CA ASP A 43 2.92 17.57 15.82
C ASP A 43 2.71 16.22 16.53
N MET A 44 2.55 15.16 15.78
CA MET A 44 2.29 13.81 16.30
C MET A 44 3.58 13.09 16.67
N SER A 45 4.72 13.55 16.15
CA SER A 45 6.03 12.95 16.37
C SER A 45 7.04 14.00 16.89
N THR A 46 8.01 13.53 17.64
CA THR A 46 9.20 14.32 18.00
C THR A 46 10.15 14.49 16.84
N ASP A 47 10.01 13.65 15.80
CA ASP A 47 10.79 13.72 14.55
C ASP A 47 10.16 14.76 13.59
N LYS A 48 10.90 15.83 13.34
CA LYS A 48 10.47 16.91 12.44
C LYS A 48 10.28 16.44 10.99
N HIS A 49 11.02 15.41 10.54
CA HIS A 49 10.86 14.89 9.19
C HIS A 49 9.53 14.16 9.03
N LEU A 50 9.09 13.42 10.06
CA LEU A 50 7.78 12.77 10.06
C LEU A 50 6.65 13.81 10.07
N ASN A 51 6.75 14.86 10.87
CA ASN A 51 5.76 15.92 10.89
C ASN A 51 5.70 16.66 9.53
N SER A 52 6.86 16.95 8.91
CA SER A 52 6.91 17.54 7.56
C SER A 52 6.31 16.61 6.49
N LEU A 53 6.49 15.29 6.62
CA LEU A 53 5.85 14.31 5.74
C LEU A 53 4.33 14.33 5.91
N MET A 54 3.84 14.42 7.15
CA MET A 54 2.40 14.53 7.44
C MET A 54 1.80 15.78 6.82
N ASP A 55 2.46 16.95 6.98
CA ASP A 55 2.05 18.21 6.36
C ASP A 55 1.98 18.08 4.83
N ARG A 56 2.98 17.43 4.21
CA ARG A 56 2.98 17.16 2.76
C ARG A 56 1.78 16.32 2.35
N ILE A 57 1.51 15.22 3.05
CA ILE A 57 0.39 14.32 2.75
C ILE A 57 -0.94 15.06 2.85
N GLN A 58 -1.16 15.86 3.90
CA GLN A 58 -2.38 16.66 4.07
C GLN A 58 -2.55 17.66 2.92
N ASN A 59 -1.50 18.41 2.59
CA ASN A 59 -1.55 19.38 1.50
C ASN A 59 -1.83 18.72 0.13
N GLU A 60 -1.27 17.54 -0.12
CA GLU A 60 -1.53 16.78 -1.35
C GLU A 60 -2.99 16.31 -1.41
N CYS A 61 -3.56 15.82 -0.30
CA CYS A 61 -4.96 15.43 -0.24
C CYS A 61 -5.89 16.62 -0.44
N GLU A 62 -5.59 17.78 0.18
CA GLU A 62 -6.33 19.04 -0.03
C GLU A 62 -6.30 19.46 -1.50
N ALA A 63 -5.13 19.33 -2.16
CA ALA A 63 -4.95 19.74 -3.54
C ALA A 63 -5.70 18.84 -4.53
N ASP A 64 -5.73 17.53 -4.30
CA ASP A 64 -6.33 16.57 -5.24
C ASP A 64 -7.74 16.12 -4.83
N GLY A 65 -8.23 16.56 -3.64
CA GLY A 65 -9.57 16.27 -3.13
C GLY A 65 -9.75 14.82 -2.70
N SER A 66 -8.68 14.07 -2.42
CA SER A 66 -8.75 12.72 -1.88
C SER A 66 -9.09 12.75 -0.38
N ILE A 67 -9.83 11.75 0.10
CA ILE A 67 -10.23 11.63 1.51
C ILE A 67 -9.06 11.28 2.44
N GLY A 68 -7.91 10.86 1.87
CA GLY A 68 -6.72 10.55 2.64
C GLY A 68 -5.64 9.87 1.79
N LYS A 69 -4.45 9.79 2.36
CA LYS A 69 -3.30 9.09 1.78
C LYS A 69 -2.55 8.33 2.87
N VAL A 70 -2.17 7.11 2.57
CA VAL A 70 -1.32 6.30 3.44
C VAL A 70 0.07 6.20 2.81
N VAL A 71 1.08 6.56 3.60
CA VAL A 71 2.49 6.36 3.23
C VAL A 71 3.07 5.35 4.19
N TYR A 72 3.68 4.32 3.66
CA TYR A 72 4.36 3.33 4.47
C TYR A 72 5.70 2.92 3.86
N LEU A 73 6.64 2.64 4.73
CA LEU A 73 7.96 2.16 4.36
C LEU A 73 8.37 1.07 5.35
N GLY A 74 9.24 0.19 4.91
CA GLY A 74 9.72 -0.87 5.78
C GLY A 74 10.92 -1.60 5.23
N VAL A 75 11.55 -2.31 6.13
CA VAL A 75 12.60 -3.27 5.84
C VAL A 75 12.26 -4.58 6.52
N PHE A 76 12.51 -5.68 5.85
CA PHE A 76 12.33 -7.02 6.41
C PHE A 76 13.45 -7.92 5.92
N ALA A 77 14.09 -8.64 6.84
CA ALA A 77 15.12 -9.60 6.50
C ALA A 77 14.88 -10.89 7.29
N SER A 78 14.76 -12.00 6.57
CA SER A 78 14.64 -13.33 7.16
C SER A 78 15.08 -14.40 6.16
N GLY A 79 15.64 -15.48 6.66
CA GLY A 79 16.05 -16.63 5.83
C GLY A 79 17.10 -16.31 4.76
N GLY A 80 17.98 -15.33 5.02
CA GLY A 80 19.01 -14.89 4.07
C GLY A 80 18.49 -13.96 2.96
N ARG A 81 17.24 -13.47 3.08
CA ARG A 81 16.58 -12.56 2.14
C ARG A 81 16.25 -11.25 2.78
N GLN A 82 16.21 -10.20 1.98
CA GLN A 82 15.86 -8.85 2.41
C GLN A 82 14.83 -8.25 1.45
N SER A 83 13.84 -7.56 2.00
CA SER A 83 12.87 -6.76 1.29
C SER A 83 12.86 -5.35 1.87
N ASN A 84 12.96 -4.36 0.99
CA ASN A 84 12.83 -2.94 1.34
C ASN A 84 11.72 -2.36 0.49
N TRP A 85 10.86 -1.55 1.09
CA TRP A 85 9.77 -0.93 0.34
C TRP A 85 9.43 0.45 0.86
N ILE A 86 8.91 1.25 -0.04
CA ILE A 86 8.20 2.49 0.23
C ILE A 86 6.99 2.54 -0.71
N SER A 87 5.84 2.95 -0.21
CA SER A 87 4.63 3.05 -1.00
C SER A 87 3.74 4.19 -0.50
N GLU A 88 3.05 4.81 -1.44
CA GLU A 88 2.04 5.82 -1.20
C GLU A 88 0.73 5.37 -1.87
N LEU A 89 -0.36 5.35 -1.12
CA LEU A 89 -1.67 4.89 -1.59
C LEU A 89 -2.74 5.88 -1.18
N LYS A 90 -3.69 6.17 -2.08
CA LYS A 90 -4.87 6.96 -1.74
C LYS A 90 -5.83 6.11 -0.91
N ALA A 91 -6.42 6.69 0.13
CA ALA A 91 -7.41 6.02 0.95
C ALA A 91 -8.64 5.60 0.13
N ASP A 92 -9.04 6.43 -0.84
CA ASP A 92 -10.10 6.12 -1.80
C ASP A 92 -9.89 4.78 -2.51
N ASP A 93 -8.65 4.48 -2.93
CA ASP A 93 -8.33 3.22 -3.61
C ASP A 93 -8.30 2.04 -2.64
N LEU A 94 -7.91 2.26 -1.38
CA LEU A 94 -7.97 1.24 -0.34
C LEU A 94 -9.42 0.86 -0.01
N LEU A 95 -10.34 1.83 0.07
CA LEU A 95 -11.77 1.56 0.31
C LEU A 95 -12.40 0.75 -0.83
N LYS A 96 -12.00 0.99 -2.08
CA LYS A 96 -12.45 0.19 -3.24
C LYS A 96 -12.13 -1.31 -3.10
N LEU A 97 -11.09 -1.69 -2.33
CA LEU A 97 -10.78 -3.09 -2.08
C LEU A 97 -11.88 -3.81 -1.29
N ILE A 98 -12.64 -3.06 -0.46
CA ILE A 98 -13.82 -3.57 0.25
C ILE A 98 -15.00 -3.63 -0.72
N GLU A 99 -15.28 -2.56 -1.44
CA GLU A 99 -16.40 -2.44 -2.37
C GLU A 99 -16.40 -3.52 -3.46
N ASN A 100 -15.23 -3.81 -4.03
CA ASN A 100 -15.05 -4.83 -5.06
C ASN A 100 -14.76 -6.24 -4.51
N ARG A 101 -14.87 -6.44 -3.20
CA ARG A 101 -14.63 -7.70 -2.49
C ARG A 101 -13.23 -8.30 -2.63
N THR A 102 -12.26 -7.52 -3.03
CA THR A 102 -10.86 -7.98 -3.11
C THR A 102 -10.32 -8.29 -1.72
N ALA A 103 -10.59 -7.42 -0.73
CA ALA A 103 -10.17 -7.63 0.66
C ALA A 103 -10.76 -8.93 1.23
N GLU A 104 -12.07 -9.18 1.02
CA GLU A 104 -12.75 -10.42 1.44
C GLU A 104 -12.04 -11.66 0.88
N LYS A 105 -11.73 -11.67 -0.42
CA LYS A 105 -11.07 -12.82 -1.07
C LYS A 105 -9.68 -13.07 -0.49
N VAL A 106 -8.88 -12.02 -0.29
CA VAL A 106 -7.54 -12.13 0.29
C VAL A 106 -7.61 -12.64 1.72
N LEU A 107 -8.47 -12.04 2.55
CA LEU A 107 -8.63 -12.43 3.95
C LEU A 107 -9.13 -13.88 4.07
N ALA A 108 -10.08 -14.32 3.26
CA ALA A 108 -10.55 -15.70 3.22
C ALA A 108 -9.44 -16.67 2.80
N CYS A 109 -8.55 -16.25 1.90
CA CYS A 109 -7.44 -17.06 1.46
C CYS A 109 -6.42 -17.34 2.57
N ILE A 110 -6.12 -16.36 3.43
CA ILE A 110 -5.10 -16.49 4.49
C ILE A 110 -5.70 -16.72 5.89
N GLY A 111 -7.01 -16.58 6.05
CA GLY A 111 -7.72 -16.54 7.34
C GLY A 111 -7.85 -17.89 8.05
N SER A 112 -6.79 -18.71 8.08
CA SER A 112 -6.75 -19.92 8.92
C SER A 112 -5.39 -20.06 9.58
N SER A 113 -5.36 -20.63 10.80
CA SER A 113 -4.12 -20.86 11.56
C SER A 113 -3.11 -21.68 10.75
N ASP A 114 -3.56 -22.72 10.04
CA ASP A 114 -2.71 -23.59 9.25
C ASP A 114 -1.99 -22.85 8.12
N LYS A 115 -2.72 -22.01 7.38
CA LYS A 115 -2.15 -21.20 6.31
C LYS A 115 -1.20 -20.11 6.86
N LEU A 116 -1.56 -19.50 7.99
CA LEU A 116 -0.68 -18.52 8.65
C LEU A 116 0.60 -19.19 9.17
N ASN A 117 0.53 -20.41 9.71
CA ASN A 117 1.70 -21.17 10.13
C ASN A 117 2.61 -21.52 8.94
N ILE A 118 2.05 -21.94 7.81
CA ILE A 118 2.81 -22.18 6.58
C ILE A 118 3.48 -20.87 6.11
N LEU A 119 2.74 -19.76 6.05
CA LEU A 119 3.30 -18.47 5.65
C LEU A 119 4.42 -18.03 6.61
N LEU A 120 4.23 -18.16 7.92
CA LEU A 120 5.26 -17.85 8.92
C LEU A 120 6.53 -18.69 8.72
N ALA A 121 6.37 -19.99 8.48
CA ALA A 121 7.49 -20.89 8.22
C ALA A 121 8.26 -20.50 6.93
N LEU A 122 7.52 -20.22 5.84
CA LEU A 122 8.09 -19.84 4.56
C LEU A 122 8.64 -18.40 4.52
N LEU A 123 8.17 -17.50 5.38
CA LEU A 123 8.79 -16.20 5.57
C LEU A 123 10.19 -16.32 6.22
N LYS A 124 10.38 -17.34 7.06
CA LYS A 124 11.66 -17.57 7.76
C LYS A 124 12.69 -18.28 6.88
N LYS A 125 12.27 -19.25 6.07
CA LYS A 125 13.16 -20.01 5.17
C LYS A 125 12.36 -20.77 4.10
N THR A 126 13.02 -21.08 3.00
CA THR A 126 12.49 -22.00 1.98
C THR A 126 12.37 -23.41 2.54
N MET A 127 11.27 -24.09 2.29
CA MET A 127 10.98 -25.41 2.81
C MET A 127 10.37 -26.35 1.79
N THR A 128 10.64 -27.66 1.96
CA THR A 128 9.89 -28.73 1.30
C THR A 128 8.58 -29.01 2.04
N VAL A 129 7.65 -29.71 1.38
CA VAL A 129 6.40 -30.17 2.02
C VAL A 129 6.66 -31.04 3.26
N ALA A 130 7.68 -31.91 3.22
CA ALA A 130 8.03 -32.74 4.37
C ALA A 130 8.52 -31.88 5.56
N GLN A 131 9.28 -30.83 5.30
CA GLN A 131 9.73 -29.90 6.33
C GLN A 131 8.55 -29.09 6.88
N LEU A 132 7.59 -28.68 6.04
CA LEU A 132 6.38 -27.98 6.50
C LEU A 132 5.50 -28.89 7.38
N VAL A 133 5.39 -30.19 7.07
CA VAL A 133 4.71 -31.16 7.95
C VAL A 133 5.31 -31.12 9.35
N SER A 134 6.62 -31.22 9.46
CA SER A 134 7.32 -31.24 10.74
C SER A 134 7.26 -29.90 11.47
N GLU A 135 7.52 -28.80 10.76
CA GLU A 135 7.62 -27.46 11.36
C GLU A 135 6.28 -26.90 11.83
N CYS A 136 5.21 -27.18 11.06
CA CYS A 136 3.87 -26.65 11.35
C CYS A 136 2.98 -27.66 12.13
N GLY A 137 3.49 -28.87 12.42
CA GLY A 137 2.77 -29.88 13.18
C GLY A 137 1.62 -30.54 12.45
N PHE A 138 1.70 -30.68 11.11
CA PHE A 138 0.69 -31.39 10.33
C PHE A 138 0.82 -32.92 10.48
N ASN A 139 -0.30 -33.63 10.33
CA ASN A 139 -0.31 -35.09 10.41
C ASN A 139 0.07 -35.78 9.08
N SER A 140 0.00 -35.04 7.96
CA SER A 140 0.30 -35.59 6.65
C SER A 140 0.70 -34.55 5.62
N THR A 141 1.41 -34.97 4.58
CA THR A 141 1.73 -34.16 3.41
C THR A 141 0.50 -33.70 2.66
N GLY A 142 -0.59 -34.49 2.66
CA GLY A 142 -1.85 -34.15 2.01
C GLY A 142 -2.49 -32.90 2.62
N GLN A 143 -2.44 -32.75 3.94
CA GLN A 143 -2.92 -31.53 4.61
C GLN A 143 -2.11 -30.30 4.19
N VAL A 144 -0.78 -30.42 4.16
CA VAL A 144 0.08 -29.32 3.70
C VAL A 144 -0.24 -28.94 2.26
N TYR A 145 -0.36 -29.90 1.34
CA TYR A 145 -0.71 -29.63 -0.06
C TYR A 145 -2.05 -28.93 -0.20
N HIS A 146 -3.05 -29.31 0.59
CA HIS A 146 -4.36 -28.67 0.58
C HIS A 146 -4.26 -27.16 0.86
N HIS A 147 -3.54 -26.76 1.91
CA HIS A 147 -3.34 -25.38 2.28
C HIS A 147 -2.36 -24.66 1.33
N LEU A 148 -1.27 -25.32 0.97
CA LEU A 148 -0.22 -24.79 0.10
C LEU A 148 -0.78 -24.44 -1.29
N ASN A 149 -1.58 -25.33 -1.89
CA ASN A 149 -2.22 -25.09 -3.19
C ASN A 149 -3.13 -23.86 -3.16
N THR A 150 -3.82 -23.61 -2.04
CA THR A 150 -4.63 -22.40 -1.87
C THR A 150 -3.75 -21.14 -1.85
N LEU A 151 -2.61 -21.18 -1.17
CA LEU A 151 -1.66 -20.06 -1.10
C LEU A 151 -0.96 -19.83 -2.45
N ILE A 152 -0.68 -20.90 -3.21
CA ILE A 152 -0.12 -20.81 -4.57
C ILE A 152 -1.16 -20.20 -5.52
N ALA A 153 -2.41 -20.68 -5.48
CA ALA A 153 -3.49 -20.13 -6.29
C ALA A 153 -3.80 -18.65 -6.00
N ALA A 154 -3.50 -18.19 -4.79
CA ALA A 154 -3.60 -16.79 -4.38
C ALA A 154 -2.34 -15.98 -4.70
N ASP A 155 -1.36 -16.54 -5.38
CA ASP A 155 -0.10 -15.88 -5.74
C ASP A 155 0.66 -15.35 -4.49
N LEU A 156 0.63 -16.09 -3.38
CA LEU A 156 1.35 -15.79 -2.15
C LEU A 156 2.62 -16.63 -1.99
N VAL A 157 2.60 -17.85 -2.50
CA VAL A 157 3.67 -18.84 -2.39
C VAL A 157 3.99 -19.40 -3.76
N GLN A 158 5.24 -19.74 -4.00
CA GLN A 158 5.71 -20.39 -5.22
C GLN A 158 6.81 -21.43 -4.92
N GLU A 159 7.12 -22.29 -5.89
CA GLU A 159 8.36 -23.08 -5.84
C GLU A 159 9.59 -22.19 -6.01
N ASP A 160 10.62 -22.47 -5.25
CA ASP A 160 11.91 -21.75 -5.30
C ASP A 160 12.84 -22.38 -6.35
N LEU A 161 12.48 -22.22 -7.61
CA LEU A 161 13.23 -22.81 -8.71
C LEU A 161 14.62 -22.21 -8.90
N GLU A 162 14.81 -20.97 -8.44
CA GLU A 162 16.06 -20.22 -8.66
C GLU A 162 17.18 -20.64 -7.70
N TYR A 163 16.86 -20.83 -6.42
CA TYR A 163 17.88 -21.05 -5.38
C TYR A 163 17.89 -22.46 -4.81
N CYS A 164 16.74 -23.08 -4.62
CA CYS A 164 16.63 -24.38 -3.97
C CYS A 164 16.12 -25.51 -4.90
N GLY A 165 15.48 -25.15 -6.01
CA GLY A 165 14.99 -26.11 -7.00
C GLY A 165 13.60 -26.66 -6.72
N LYS A 166 13.22 -27.69 -7.48
CA LYS A 166 11.88 -28.26 -7.47
C LYS A 166 11.53 -28.87 -6.11
N GLY A 167 10.29 -28.64 -5.66
CA GLY A 167 9.77 -29.16 -4.40
C GLY A 167 10.09 -28.33 -3.17
N TYR A 168 10.83 -27.22 -3.33
CA TYR A 168 11.03 -26.22 -2.29
C TYR A 168 10.10 -25.05 -2.52
N TYR A 169 9.47 -24.57 -1.46
CA TYR A 169 8.47 -23.50 -1.50
C TYR A 169 8.93 -22.28 -0.73
N ILE A 170 8.47 -21.11 -1.17
CA ILE A 170 8.81 -19.82 -0.60
C ILE A 170 7.62 -18.86 -0.74
N VAL A 171 7.51 -17.89 0.18
CA VAL A 171 6.69 -16.69 -0.05
C VAL A 171 7.27 -15.90 -1.21
N ILE A 172 6.44 -15.54 -2.16
CA ILE A 172 6.84 -14.74 -3.32
C ILE A 172 7.46 -13.41 -2.85
N PRO A 173 8.67 -13.05 -3.28
CA PRO A 173 9.40 -11.91 -2.72
C PRO A 173 8.62 -10.59 -2.69
N TYR A 174 7.90 -10.26 -3.75
CA TYR A 174 7.09 -9.03 -3.81
C TYR A 174 5.77 -9.09 -3.01
N ARG A 175 5.42 -10.25 -2.43
CA ARG A 175 4.27 -10.41 -1.52
C ARG A 175 4.65 -10.27 -0.05
N VAL A 176 5.94 -10.39 0.28
CA VAL A 176 6.43 -10.28 1.66
C VAL A 176 6.00 -8.97 2.29
N GLN A 177 6.16 -7.85 1.58
CA GLN A 177 5.74 -6.53 2.07
C GLN A 177 4.25 -6.49 2.42
N GLY A 178 3.38 -7.02 1.55
CA GLY A 178 1.94 -7.04 1.78
C GLY A 178 1.55 -7.86 3.02
N ILE A 179 2.18 -9.02 3.22
CA ILE A 179 1.95 -9.86 4.41
C ILE A 179 2.41 -9.13 5.69
N VAL A 180 3.59 -8.52 5.67
CA VAL A 180 4.13 -7.79 6.83
C VAL A 180 3.25 -6.58 7.15
N MET A 181 2.79 -5.84 6.13
CA MET A 181 1.89 -4.69 6.32
C MET A 181 0.51 -5.09 6.82
N LEU A 182 -0.03 -6.23 6.38
CA LEU A 182 -1.27 -6.78 6.92
C LEU A 182 -1.13 -7.11 8.42
N LEU A 183 -0.03 -7.75 8.79
CA LEU A 183 0.26 -8.04 10.21
C LEU A 183 0.46 -6.75 11.02
N SER A 184 1.08 -5.72 10.45
CA SER A 184 1.21 -4.41 11.08
C SER A 184 -0.15 -3.77 11.32
N GLY A 185 -1.07 -3.80 10.34
CA GLY A 185 -2.43 -3.31 10.50
C GLY A 185 -3.22 -4.07 11.57
N ILE A 186 -3.06 -5.40 11.65
CA ILE A 186 -3.66 -6.20 12.73
C ILE A 186 -3.09 -5.80 14.09
N ASN A 187 -1.77 -5.59 14.19
CA ASN A 187 -1.14 -5.13 15.43
C ASN A 187 -1.68 -3.76 15.87
N ASP A 188 -1.87 -2.86 14.91
CA ASP A 188 -2.41 -1.53 15.16
C ASP A 188 -3.86 -1.58 15.69
N MET A 189 -4.68 -2.50 15.20
CA MET A 189 -6.03 -2.75 15.72
C MET A 189 -6.05 -3.26 17.16
N LEU A 190 -4.96 -3.90 17.62
CA LEU A 190 -4.83 -4.42 18.99
C LEU A 190 -4.25 -3.38 19.95
N ASP A 191 -3.57 -2.36 19.44
CA ASP A 191 -2.87 -1.34 20.23
C ASP A 191 -3.63 -0.01 20.17
N THR A 192 -4.33 0.32 21.27
CA THR A 192 -5.13 1.54 21.37
C THR A 192 -4.31 2.81 21.64
N ARG A 193 -3.00 2.73 21.84
CA ARG A 193 -2.14 3.87 22.21
C ARG A 193 -2.02 4.93 21.12
N TYR A 194 -2.27 4.59 19.87
CA TYR A 194 -2.11 5.48 18.73
C TYR A 194 -3.43 5.94 18.09
N SER A 195 -4.56 5.55 18.65
CA SER A 195 -5.86 6.00 18.16
C SER A 195 -6.23 7.37 18.74
N SER A 196 -5.66 8.44 18.22
CA SER A 196 -6.20 9.78 18.41
C SER A 196 -6.96 10.19 17.15
N GLY A 197 -8.25 10.31 17.24
CA GLY A 197 -9.11 10.86 16.19
C GLY A 197 -10.02 11.91 16.76
N SER A 198 -10.31 12.96 16.01
CA SER A 198 -11.40 13.86 16.28
C SER A 198 -12.56 13.49 15.36
N TRP A 199 -13.71 13.25 15.94
CA TRP A 199 -14.95 13.06 15.19
C TRP A 199 -15.78 14.33 15.30
N ASN A 200 -15.88 15.08 14.20
CA ASN A 200 -16.86 16.15 14.11
C ASN A 200 -18.19 15.49 13.77
N GLU A 201 -19.06 15.37 14.75
CA GLU A 201 -20.48 15.09 14.49
C GLU A 201 -21.04 16.28 13.69
N SER A 202 -21.11 16.12 12.38
CA SER A 202 -21.90 17.03 11.55
C SER A 202 -23.36 16.93 12.00
N LYS A 203 -23.84 17.99 12.65
CA LYS A 203 -25.25 18.17 12.95
C LYS A 203 -26.08 18.34 11.70
#